data_405ab92f16e02e96cc299df7c6368676
#
_entry.id   405ab92f16e02e96cc299df7c6368676
#
_cell.length_a   1.000
_cell.length_b   1.000
_cell.length_c   1.000
_cell.angle_alpha   90.00
_cell.angle_beta   90.00
_cell.angle_gamma   90.00
#
_symmetry.space_group_name_H-M   'P 1'
#
loop_
_entity.id
_entity.type
_entity.pdbx_description
1 polymer ?
#
loop_
_entity_poly.entity_id
_entity_poly.type
_entity_poly.pdbx_seq_one_letter_code
_entity_poly.pdbx_strand_id
1 'polypeptide(L)'
;PTATTVTSTGPQGIPQTGTPTFKGADPLVPIDETVEPTFADGSKKKAIPGQGTYTITPDGAVTFTPDKQFVGKPDPITVKRVDKNGTPVISTYSPEYTKVTPTGKDATSTNIKGHVQTGKPVFEAGDPLVPIDESIEPTFEDGSKEKTIPGQGTYTITPDGAVTFTPDKQFVGKPDPIT
;
A
#
# COMPACT_ATOMS: atom_id res chain seq x y z
N PRO A 1 3.98 15.87 -34.09
CA PRO A 1 3.54 14.66 -33.37
C PRO A 1 2.43 14.96 -32.33
N THR A 2 1.66 13.97 -31.98
CA THR A 2 0.61 14.04 -30.96
C THR A 2 0.81 12.95 -29.90
N ALA A 3 0.22 13.13 -28.73
CA ALA A 3 0.31 12.19 -27.64
C ALA A 3 -1.00 12.11 -26.86
N THR A 4 -1.22 10.98 -26.21
CA THR A 4 -2.39 10.74 -25.38
C THR A 4 -1.94 10.61 -23.91
N THR A 5 -2.57 11.39 -23.02
CA THR A 5 -2.34 11.25 -21.57
C THR A 5 -2.92 9.95 -21.06
N VAL A 6 -2.35 9.42 -19.98
CA VAL A 6 -2.77 8.17 -19.38
C VAL A 6 -3.00 8.36 -17.89
N THR A 7 -4.03 7.71 -17.37
CA THR A 7 -4.35 7.68 -15.95
C THR A 7 -4.51 6.24 -15.48
N SER A 8 -4.32 6.01 -14.19
CA SER A 8 -4.62 4.72 -13.56
C SER A 8 -5.08 4.93 -12.13
N THR A 9 -5.77 3.95 -11.57
CA THR A 9 -6.26 3.97 -10.20
C THR A 9 -6.04 2.60 -9.56
N GLY A 10 -5.61 2.58 -8.32
CA GLY A 10 -5.40 1.35 -7.60
C GLY A 10 -5.26 1.55 -6.10
N PRO A 11 -5.12 0.45 -5.35
CA PRO A 11 -5.04 0.51 -3.90
C PRO A 11 -3.68 1.00 -3.40
N GLN A 12 -3.69 1.63 -2.25
CA GLN A 12 -2.51 2.08 -1.52
C GLN A 12 -1.42 1.01 -1.49
N GLY A 13 -0.18 1.40 -1.76
CA GLY A 13 0.99 0.54 -1.64
C GLY A 13 1.31 -0.33 -2.86
N ILE A 14 0.44 -0.40 -3.87
CA ILE A 14 0.61 -1.30 -5.02
C ILE A 14 1.13 -0.50 -6.23
N PRO A 15 2.24 -0.90 -6.86
CA PRO A 15 2.74 -0.23 -8.06
C PRO A 15 1.69 -0.22 -9.18
N GLN A 16 1.64 0.88 -9.92
CA GLN A 16 0.78 1.03 -11.10
C GLN A 16 1.61 1.34 -12.33
N THR A 17 1.14 0.87 -13.48
CA THR A 17 1.80 1.07 -14.76
C THR A 17 0.86 1.71 -15.75
N GLY A 18 1.37 2.67 -16.52
CA GLY A 18 0.68 3.29 -17.64
C GLY A 18 1.63 3.51 -18.79
N THR A 19 1.13 3.38 -20.03
CA THR A 19 1.96 3.57 -21.23
C THR A 19 1.36 4.67 -22.08
N PRO A 20 1.88 5.90 -22.01
CA PRO A 20 1.49 6.97 -22.93
C PRO A 20 1.77 6.57 -24.37
N THR A 21 0.87 6.94 -25.27
CA THR A 21 1.04 6.66 -26.70
C THR A 21 1.37 7.93 -27.45
N PHE A 22 2.18 7.78 -28.50
CA PHE A 22 2.66 8.89 -29.31
C PHE A 22 2.49 8.58 -30.79
N LYS A 23 2.20 9.61 -31.57
CA LYS A 23 1.97 9.46 -33.00
C LYS A 23 2.62 10.62 -33.76
N GLY A 24 3.26 10.31 -34.88
CA GLY A 24 3.76 11.33 -35.79
C GLY A 24 2.66 12.20 -36.34
N ALA A 25 2.96 13.48 -36.56
CA ALA A 25 2.00 14.41 -37.15
C ALA A 25 1.76 14.10 -38.64
N ASP A 26 2.73 13.51 -39.31
CA ASP A 26 2.70 13.12 -40.70
C ASP A 26 3.17 11.69 -40.88
N PRO A 27 2.52 10.87 -41.69
CA PRO A 27 2.94 9.46 -41.90
C PRO A 27 4.38 9.33 -42.42
N LEU A 28 4.90 10.37 -43.11
CA LEU A 28 6.28 10.41 -43.60
C LEU A 28 7.30 10.76 -42.52
N VAL A 29 6.83 11.25 -41.36
CA VAL A 29 7.69 11.65 -40.23
C VAL A 29 7.11 10.97 -38.96
N PRO A 30 7.30 9.63 -38.83
CA PRO A 30 6.83 8.92 -37.68
C PRO A 30 7.67 9.19 -36.43
N ILE A 31 7.21 8.72 -35.28
CA ILE A 31 8.03 8.71 -34.07
C ILE A 31 9.33 7.92 -34.34
N ASP A 32 10.43 8.42 -33.83
CA ASP A 32 11.74 7.75 -33.98
C ASP A 32 11.88 6.67 -32.91
N GLU A 33 11.58 5.43 -33.29
CA GLU A 33 11.65 4.27 -32.39
C GLU A 33 13.09 3.88 -32.01
N THR A 34 14.12 4.48 -32.70
CA THR A 34 15.52 4.26 -32.31
C THR A 34 15.95 5.11 -31.13
N VAL A 35 15.16 6.12 -30.79
CA VAL A 35 15.38 6.99 -29.63
C VAL A 35 14.44 6.55 -28.52
N GLU A 36 15.00 6.03 -27.41
CA GLU A 36 14.20 5.58 -26.28
C GLU A 36 13.45 6.76 -25.63
N PRO A 37 12.22 6.53 -25.17
CA PRO A 37 11.49 7.54 -24.42
C PRO A 37 12.18 7.84 -23.10
N THR A 38 12.09 9.09 -22.67
CA THR A 38 12.59 9.54 -21.36
C THR A 38 11.53 10.38 -20.68
N PHE A 39 11.74 10.68 -19.40
CA PHE A 39 10.98 11.75 -18.76
C PHE A 39 11.43 13.10 -19.35
N ALA A 40 10.62 14.14 -19.11
CA ALA A 40 10.89 15.46 -19.74
C ALA A 40 12.27 16.02 -19.41
N ASP A 41 12.82 15.69 -18.25
CA ASP A 41 14.16 16.11 -17.83
C ASP A 41 15.31 15.23 -18.39
N GLY A 42 14.96 14.24 -19.23
CA GLY A 42 15.93 13.32 -19.82
C GLY A 42 16.25 12.09 -18.96
N SER A 43 15.75 12.02 -17.74
CA SER A 43 15.97 10.87 -16.85
C SER A 43 15.02 9.71 -17.18
N LYS A 44 15.35 8.53 -16.66
CA LYS A 44 14.50 7.32 -16.76
C LYS A 44 14.00 6.85 -15.39
N LYS A 45 14.36 7.57 -14.34
CA LYS A 45 13.92 7.33 -12.99
C LYS A 45 13.79 8.66 -12.26
N LYS A 46 12.67 8.86 -11.58
CA LYS A 46 12.43 10.09 -10.85
C LYS A 46 11.72 9.81 -9.53
N ALA A 47 12.38 10.14 -8.43
CA ALA A 47 11.79 10.08 -7.11
C ALA A 47 11.01 11.37 -6.84
N ILE A 48 9.79 11.20 -6.29
CA ILE A 48 8.97 12.31 -5.80
C ILE A 48 8.95 12.20 -4.29
N PRO A 49 9.64 13.09 -3.56
CA PRO A 49 9.75 12.99 -2.11
C PRO A 49 8.40 12.85 -1.41
N GLY A 50 8.27 11.86 -0.53
CA GLY A 50 7.05 11.61 0.23
C GLY A 50 5.91 10.97 -0.56
N GLN A 51 6.11 10.66 -1.84
CA GLN A 51 5.05 10.10 -2.69
C GLN A 51 5.44 8.74 -3.29
N GLY A 52 6.58 8.65 -3.94
CA GLY A 52 7.06 7.43 -4.56
C GLY A 52 8.05 7.69 -5.68
N THR A 53 8.23 6.72 -6.58
CA THR A 53 9.23 6.79 -7.63
C THR A 53 8.66 6.33 -8.98
N TYR A 54 8.88 7.14 -10.02
CA TYR A 54 8.57 6.78 -11.41
C TYR A 54 9.79 6.14 -12.08
N THR A 55 9.53 5.11 -12.88
CA THR A 55 10.52 4.53 -13.79
C THR A 55 9.89 4.34 -15.16
N ILE A 56 10.70 4.37 -16.22
CA ILE A 56 10.23 4.14 -17.58
C ILE A 56 11.11 3.09 -18.27
N THR A 57 10.47 2.18 -18.99
CA THR A 57 11.15 1.14 -19.77
C THR A 57 11.43 1.64 -21.20
N PRO A 58 12.33 0.95 -21.94
CA PRO A 58 12.64 1.34 -23.33
C PRO A 58 11.43 1.35 -24.27
N ASP A 59 10.41 0.56 -23.99
CA ASP A 59 9.16 0.51 -24.77
C ASP A 59 8.14 1.59 -24.35
N GLY A 60 8.47 2.40 -23.34
CA GLY A 60 7.62 3.50 -22.91
C GLY A 60 6.65 3.22 -21.78
N ALA A 61 6.69 2.05 -21.18
CA ALA A 61 5.86 1.75 -20.01
C ALA A 61 6.39 2.46 -18.78
N VAL A 62 5.54 3.26 -18.14
CA VAL A 62 5.87 4.01 -16.92
C VAL A 62 5.28 3.29 -15.73
N THR A 63 6.11 3.02 -14.73
CA THR A 63 5.66 2.43 -13.46
C THR A 63 5.87 3.44 -12.34
N PHE A 64 4.84 3.63 -11.52
CA PHE A 64 4.95 4.36 -10.27
C PHE A 64 4.94 3.38 -9.11
N THR A 65 6.00 3.40 -8.31
CA THR A 65 6.12 2.63 -7.08
C THR A 65 5.86 3.58 -5.92
N PRO A 66 4.69 3.49 -5.27
CA PRO A 66 4.32 4.44 -4.23
C PRO A 66 5.08 4.17 -2.93
N ASP A 67 5.26 5.21 -2.13
CA ASP A 67 5.58 5.03 -0.72
C ASP A 67 4.40 4.33 -0.04
N LYS A 68 4.66 3.44 0.91
CA LYS A 68 3.63 2.55 1.50
C LYS A 68 2.41 3.28 2.07
N GLN A 69 2.61 4.47 2.59
CA GLN A 69 1.54 5.25 3.21
C GLN A 69 0.91 6.29 2.29
N PHE A 70 1.39 6.41 1.06
CA PHE A 70 0.88 7.43 0.15
C PHE A 70 -0.54 7.12 -0.32
N VAL A 71 -1.41 8.12 -0.25
CA VAL A 71 -2.81 8.09 -0.73
C VAL A 71 -3.08 9.35 -1.54
N GLY A 72 -3.87 9.24 -2.58
CA GLY A 72 -4.23 10.35 -3.45
C GLY A 72 -3.50 10.32 -4.78
N LYS A 73 -3.30 11.48 -5.38
CA LYS A 73 -2.63 11.62 -6.67
C LYS A 73 -1.21 12.14 -6.45
N PRO A 74 -0.17 11.35 -6.79
CA PRO A 74 1.19 11.90 -6.77
C PRO A 74 1.33 12.96 -7.87
N ASP A 75 2.38 13.77 -7.78
CA ASP A 75 2.73 14.69 -8.87
C ASP A 75 2.85 13.88 -10.15
N PRO A 76 2.17 14.29 -11.25
CA PRO A 76 2.23 13.54 -12.51
C PRO A 76 3.63 13.58 -13.13
N ILE A 77 3.92 12.60 -13.98
CA ILE A 77 5.18 12.53 -14.71
C ILE A 77 4.96 12.80 -16.18
N THR A 78 5.86 13.54 -16.79
CA THR A 78 5.83 13.84 -18.23
C THR A 78 6.85 12.99 -18.97
N VAL A 79 6.39 12.29 -20.01
CA VAL A 79 7.19 11.45 -20.90
C VAL A 79 7.43 12.20 -22.19
N LYS A 80 8.65 12.11 -22.73
CA LYS A 80 9.06 12.74 -23.97
C LYS A 80 9.52 11.72 -24.99
N ARG A 81 9.03 11.86 -26.22
CA ARG A 81 9.58 11.19 -27.42
C ARG A 81 9.89 12.24 -28.50
N VAL A 82 10.59 11.84 -29.52
CA VAL A 82 10.88 12.67 -30.71
C VAL A 82 10.43 11.94 -31.96
N ASP A 83 10.12 12.71 -33.00
CA ASP A 83 9.90 12.17 -34.33
C ASP A 83 11.23 12.05 -35.14
N LYS A 84 11.14 11.57 -36.37
CA LYS A 84 12.32 11.38 -37.24
C LYS A 84 13.09 12.67 -37.57
N ASN A 85 12.47 13.82 -37.36
CA ASN A 85 13.12 15.11 -37.50
C ASN A 85 13.70 15.65 -36.20
N GLY A 86 13.53 14.89 -35.09
CA GLY A 86 13.95 15.33 -33.77
C GLY A 86 12.97 16.27 -33.07
N THR A 87 11.77 16.42 -33.62
CA THR A 87 10.73 17.27 -33.00
C THR A 87 10.14 16.57 -31.76
N PRO A 88 10.20 17.21 -30.57
CA PRO A 88 9.73 16.58 -29.36
C PRO A 88 8.20 16.58 -29.26
N VAL A 89 7.69 15.60 -28.56
CA VAL A 89 6.31 15.50 -28.13
C VAL A 89 6.27 14.96 -26.69
N ILE A 90 5.37 15.47 -25.88
CA ILE A 90 5.25 15.08 -24.47
C ILE A 90 3.85 14.54 -24.18
N SER A 91 3.78 13.65 -23.21
CA SER A 91 2.54 13.14 -22.65
C SER A 91 2.69 12.93 -21.15
N THR A 92 1.58 12.94 -20.42
CA THR A 92 1.58 12.86 -18.96
C THR A 92 0.94 11.55 -18.49
N TYR A 93 1.52 10.95 -17.47
CA TYR A 93 0.92 9.83 -16.73
C TYR A 93 0.57 10.29 -15.31
N SER A 94 -0.66 10.02 -14.89
CA SER A 94 -1.20 10.39 -13.57
C SER A 94 -1.86 9.19 -12.92
N PRO A 95 -1.18 8.49 -12.00
CA PRO A 95 -1.82 7.46 -11.18
C PRO A 95 -2.61 8.06 -10.03
N GLU A 96 -3.53 7.29 -9.46
CA GLU A 96 -4.29 7.65 -8.26
C GLU A 96 -4.35 6.47 -7.31
N TYR A 97 -4.19 6.73 -6.02
CA TYR A 97 -4.15 5.71 -4.96
C TYR A 97 -5.28 5.90 -3.97
N THR A 98 -6.07 4.83 -3.77
CA THR A 98 -7.14 4.80 -2.78
C THR A 98 -6.63 4.18 -1.48
N LYS A 99 -7.08 4.75 -0.36
CA LYS A 99 -6.70 4.26 0.97
C LYS A 99 -7.18 2.83 1.19
N VAL A 100 -6.34 2.01 1.81
CA VAL A 100 -6.66 0.65 2.22
C VAL A 100 -6.60 0.57 3.75
N THR A 101 -7.72 0.17 4.37
CA THR A 101 -7.81 0.05 5.82
C THR A 101 -8.27 -1.36 6.17
N PRO A 102 -7.44 -2.18 6.83
CA PRO A 102 -7.88 -3.49 7.31
C PRO A 102 -8.90 -3.33 8.44
N THR A 103 -9.66 -4.39 8.70
CA THR A 103 -10.65 -4.43 9.75
C THR A 103 -10.37 -5.57 10.72
N GLY A 104 -10.85 -5.43 11.96
CA GLY A 104 -10.75 -6.45 12.99
C GLY A 104 -12.11 -6.75 13.58
N LYS A 105 -12.31 -7.99 14.02
CA LYS A 105 -13.51 -8.42 14.72
C LYS A 105 -13.18 -8.78 16.16
N ASP A 106 -13.99 -8.27 17.08
CA ASP A 106 -13.85 -8.55 18.50
C ASP A 106 -14.09 -10.04 18.79
N ALA A 107 -13.38 -10.56 19.79
CA ALA A 107 -13.61 -11.88 20.34
C ALA A 107 -14.04 -11.74 21.79
N THR A 108 -14.99 -12.56 22.21
CA THR A 108 -15.48 -12.62 23.59
C THR A 108 -15.46 -14.05 24.09
N SER A 109 -15.36 -14.22 25.40
CA SER A 109 -15.43 -15.52 26.05
C SER A 109 -16.04 -15.39 27.43
N THR A 110 -16.57 -16.50 27.96
CA THR A 110 -17.15 -16.56 29.29
C THR A 110 -16.75 -17.87 29.97
N ASN A 111 -16.35 -17.80 31.22
CA ASN A 111 -16.08 -19.01 32.02
C ASN A 111 -16.30 -18.71 33.50
N ILE A 112 -16.12 -19.73 34.31
CA ILE A 112 -16.24 -19.61 35.75
C ILE A 112 -14.99 -19.01 36.37
N LYS A 113 -15.14 -18.45 37.55
CA LYS A 113 -14.10 -17.86 38.37
C LYS A 113 -12.83 -18.71 38.42
N GLY A 114 -11.68 -18.11 38.24
CA GLY A 114 -10.37 -18.79 38.35
C GLY A 114 -9.92 -19.53 37.09
N HIS A 115 -10.77 -19.68 36.07
CA HIS A 115 -10.39 -20.36 34.83
C HIS A 115 -9.77 -19.43 33.80
N VAL A 116 -8.68 -19.87 33.22
CA VAL A 116 -8.03 -19.20 32.10
C VAL A 116 -8.96 -19.22 30.88
N GLN A 117 -9.03 -18.11 30.15
CA GLN A 117 -9.83 -18.00 28.92
C GLN A 117 -8.95 -17.60 27.76
N THR A 118 -9.28 -18.10 26.57
CA THR A 118 -8.57 -17.76 25.33
C THR A 118 -9.57 -17.29 24.28
N GLY A 119 -9.22 -16.24 23.58
CA GLY A 119 -9.96 -15.72 22.44
C GLY A 119 -9.00 -15.33 21.33
N LYS A 120 -9.47 -15.38 20.10
CA LYS A 120 -8.65 -14.99 18.94
C LYS A 120 -9.40 -13.99 18.08
N PRO A 121 -9.10 -12.69 18.19
CA PRO A 121 -9.64 -11.69 17.27
C PRO A 121 -9.24 -12.03 15.83
N VAL A 122 -10.13 -11.71 14.89
CA VAL A 122 -9.93 -11.99 13.47
C VAL A 122 -9.71 -10.68 12.74
N PHE A 123 -8.72 -10.66 11.84
CA PHE A 123 -8.39 -9.49 11.04
C PHE A 123 -8.58 -9.79 9.56
N GLU A 124 -9.13 -8.83 8.83
CA GLU A 124 -9.37 -8.94 7.39
C GLU A 124 -8.69 -7.79 6.66
N ALA A 125 -8.12 -8.10 5.50
CA ALA A 125 -7.54 -7.09 4.62
C ALA A 125 -8.62 -6.12 4.14
N GLY A 126 -8.27 -4.84 4.01
CA GLY A 126 -9.14 -3.84 3.43
C GLY A 126 -9.29 -3.98 1.92
N ASP A 127 -8.32 -4.63 1.28
CA ASP A 127 -8.30 -4.93 -0.16
C ASP A 127 -7.56 -6.25 -0.37
N PRO A 128 -8.07 -7.15 -1.24
CA PRO A 128 -7.40 -8.43 -1.49
C PRO A 128 -5.97 -8.30 -2.01
N LEU A 129 -5.62 -7.19 -2.67
CA LEU A 129 -4.26 -6.94 -3.17
C LEU A 129 -3.31 -6.46 -2.06
N VAL A 130 -3.84 -6.10 -0.89
CA VAL A 130 -3.05 -5.63 0.26
C VAL A 130 -3.42 -6.47 1.49
N PRO A 131 -2.94 -7.71 1.56
CA PRO A 131 -3.26 -8.61 2.67
C PRO A 131 -2.62 -8.14 3.98
N ILE A 132 -3.13 -8.69 5.10
CA ILE A 132 -2.47 -8.51 6.40
C ILE A 132 -1.03 -9.04 6.29
N ASP A 133 -0.08 -8.31 6.86
CA ASP A 133 1.32 -8.70 6.83
C ASP A 133 1.59 -9.77 7.90
N GLU A 134 1.60 -11.03 7.47
CA GLU A 134 1.83 -12.18 8.35
C GLU A 134 3.28 -12.28 8.84
N SER A 135 4.19 -11.51 8.26
CA SER A 135 5.59 -11.47 8.73
C SER A 135 5.76 -10.64 10.00
N ILE A 136 4.77 -9.83 10.33
CA ILE A 136 4.74 -9.02 11.55
C ILE A 136 3.83 -9.71 12.56
N GLU A 137 4.39 -10.08 13.74
CA GLU A 137 3.62 -10.70 14.79
C GLU A 137 2.61 -9.71 15.40
N PRO A 138 1.40 -10.19 15.75
CA PRO A 138 0.43 -9.34 16.42
C PRO A 138 0.91 -8.96 17.82
N THR A 139 0.55 -7.76 18.22
CA THR A 139 0.84 -7.22 19.55
C THR A 139 -0.42 -6.58 20.12
N PHE A 140 -0.41 -6.29 21.41
CA PHE A 140 -1.41 -5.37 21.98
C PHE A 140 -1.16 -3.96 21.44
N GLU A 141 -2.16 -3.09 21.59
CA GLU A 141 -2.11 -1.74 21.04
C GLU A 141 -0.86 -0.96 21.48
N ASP A 142 -0.40 -1.18 22.71
CA ASP A 142 0.80 -0.54 23.26
C ASP A 142 2.12 -1.18 22.79
N GLY A 143 2.05 -2.16 21.90
CA GLY A 143 3.21 -2.88 21.38
C GLY A 143 3.68 -4.04 22.24
N SER A 144 3.09 -4.25 23.43
CA SER A 144 3.46 -5.35 24.32
C SER A 144 2.79 -6.66 23.91
N LYS A 145 3.29 -7.77 24.48
CA LYS A 145 2.71 -9.12 24.31
C LYS A 145 2.18 -9.69 25.61
N GLU A 146 2.34 -8.94 26.69
CA GLU A 146 1.83 -9.29 28.02
C GLU A 146 1.38 -8.01 28.71
N LYS A 147 0.22 -8.04 29.32
CA LYS A 147 -0.31 -6.90 30.05
C LYS A 147 -1.05 -7.32 31.29
N THR A 148 -0.57 -6.85 32.44
CA THR A 148 -1.21 -7.09 33.74
C THR A 148 -2.21 -5.98 34.01
N ILE A 149 -3.45 -6.37 34.36
CA ILE A 149 -4.48 -5.45 34.83
C ILE A 149 -4.57 -5.62 36.35
N PRO A 150 -4.12 -4.64 37.12
CA PRO A 150 -4.06 -4.76 38.58
C PRO A 150 -5.42 -5.17 39.19
N GLY A 151 -5.39 -6.21 40.03
CA GLY A 151 -6.59 -6.73 40.70
C GLY A 151 -7.50 -7.57 39.83
N GLN A 152 -7.18 -7.78 38.57
CA GLN A 152 -8.04 -8.52 37.64
C GLN A 152 -7.34 -9.76 37.05
N GLY A 153 -6.15 -9.59 36.49
CA GLY A 153 -5.41 -10.69 35.87
C GLY A 153 -4.41 -10.20 34.85
N THR A 154 -3.97 -11.12 33.98
CA THR A 154 -2.94 -10.84 32.98
C THR A 154 -3.34 -11.36 31.61
N TYR A 155 -3.23 -10.51 30.59
CA TYR A 155 -3.37 -10.87 29.18
C TYR A 155 -2.01 -11.23 28.58
N THR A 156 -2.00 -12.26 27.74
CA THR A 156 -0.85 -12.62 26.89
C THR A 156 -1.33 -12.87 25.45
N ILE A 157 -0.48 -12.65 24.46
CA ILE A 157 -0.78 -12.95 23.07
C ILE A 157 0.33 -13.80 22.45
N THR A 158 -0.06 -14.81 21.68
CA THR A 158 0.86 -15.70 20.98
C THR A 158 1.17 -15.15 19.56
N PRO A 159 2.24 -15.64 18.90
CA PRO A 159 2.56 -15.21 17.54
C PRO A 159 1.44 -15.42 16.51
N ASP A 160 0.55 -16.39 16.72
CA ASP A 160 -0.60 -16.64 15.84
C ASP A 160 -1.83 -15.77 16.17
N GLY A 161 -1.74 -14.92 17.20
CA GLY A 161 -2.82 -13.99 17.56
C GLY A 161 -3.79 -14.50 18.61
N ALA A 162 -3.56 -15.65 19.22
CA ALA A 162 -4.40 -16.14 20.33
C ALA A 162 -4.10 -15.35 21.60
N VAL A 163 -5.14 -14.74 22.16
CA VAL A 163 -5.06 -13.96 23.41
C VAL A 163 -5.58 -14.79 24.55
N THR A 164 -4.79 -14.91 25.62
CA THR A 164 -5.14 -15.63 26.84
C THR A 164 -5.25 -14.66 28.00
N PHE A 165 -6.34 -14.76 28.77
CA PHE A 165 -6.48 -14.06 30.03
C PHE A 165 -6.37 -15.05 31.20
N THR A 166 -5.40 -14.80 32.06
CA THR A 166 -5.22 -15.56 33.30
C THR A 166 -5.73 -14.69 34.45
N PRO A 167 -6.91 -15.00 35.01
CA PRO A 167 -7.51 -14.16 36.04
C PRO A 167 -6.79 -14.31 37.39
N ASP A 168 -6.85 -13.26 38.19
CA ASP A 168 -6.56 -13.38 39.61
C ASP A 168 -7.57 -14.32 40.26
N LYS A 169 -7.18 -15.11 41.24
CA LYS A 169 -8.00 -16.21 41.79
C LYS A 169 -9.39 -15.78 42.29
N GLN A 170 -9.51 -14.57 42.78
CA GLN A 170 -10.75 -14.06 43.35
C GLN A 170 -11.55 -13.17 42.40
N PHE A 171 -11.01 -12.93 41.18
CA PHE A 171 -11.67 -12.02 40.24
C PHE A 171 -12.94 -12.62 39.65
N VAL A 172 -14.03 -11.83 39.67
CA VAL A 172 -15.33 -12.16 39.07
C VAL A 172 -15.83 -10.95 38.29
N GLY A 173 -16.48 -11.20 37.16
CA GLY A 173 -17.02 -10.16 36.30
C GLY A 173 -16.21 -10.00 35.00
N LYS A 174 -16.29 -8.84 34.42
CA LYS A 174 -15.57 -8.52 33.18
C LYS A 174 -14.30 -7.73 33.54
N PRO A 175 -13.10 -8.27 33.22
CA PRO A 175 -11.90 -7.47 33.33
C PRO A 175 -11.92 -6.36 32.28
N ASP A 176 -11.05 -5.36 32.44
CA ASP A 176 -10.85 -4.37 31.40
C ASP A 176 -10.45 -5.09 30.11
N PRO A 177 -11.12 -4.84 28.97
CA PRO A 177 -10.76 -5.51 27.73
C PRO A 177 -9.37 -5.11 27.25
N ILE A 178 -8.78 -5.96 26.39
CA ILE A 178 -7.48 -5.72 25.79
C ILE A 178 -7.65 -5.43 24.28
N THR A 179 -6.90 -4.49 23.79
CA THR A 179 -6.87 -4.18 22.37
C THR A 179 -5.53 -4.56 21.77
#